data_2a32b1d3a54de90223d52fdfc9041afd
#
_entry.id   2a32b1d3a54de90223d52fdfc9041afd
#
_cell.length_a   1.000
_cell.length_b   1.000
_cell.length_c   1.000
_cell.angle_alpha   90.00
_cell.angle_beta   90.00
_cell.angle_gamma   90.00
#
_symmetry.space_group_name_H-M   'P 1'
#
loop_
_entity.id
_entity.type
_entity.pdbx_description
1 polymer ?
#
loop_
_entity_poly.entity_id
_entity_poly.type
_entity_poly.pdbx_seq_one_letter_code
_entity_poly.pdbx_strand_id
1 'polypeptide(L)'
;MRRRAFITLLGGVAARRAQQATMPVVGWLNLLSPRDRPALLEAFRQGLSDVGYVEGRNVAIEYRWAEYQAERLATMAADLVNRRVEVIVATGGNLSALAAKAATTTIPIVFTSGIDPEKTSLVTNPSRPEGNLTGISWFSAQLTSKGLGLLHELVAPLKRHSTPASSVALGSNPWL
;
A
#
# COMPACT_ATOMS: atom_id res chain seq x y z
N MET A 1 46.95 20.61 -41.65
CA MET A 1 45.60 20.11 -41.59
C MET A 1 45.50 18.87 -40.67
N ARG A 2 45.60 18.98 -39.31
CA ARG A 2 45.43 17.83 -38.38
C ARG A 2 45.00 18.24 -36.96
N ARG A 3 44.30 19.36 -36.79
CA ARG A 3 43.81 19.81 -35.44
C ARG A 3 42.32 19.64 -35.18
N ARG A 4 41.54 19.20 -36.17
CA ARG A 4 40.07 19.05 -36.02
C ARG A 4 39.58 17.64 -35.62
N ALA A 5 40.46 16.62 -35.72
CA ALA A 5 40.07 15.23 -35.42
C ALA A 5 40.19 14.87 -33.93
N PHE A 6 40.87 15.64 -33.09
CA PHE A 6 41.15 15.31 -31.69
C PHE A 6 40.01 15.74 -30.73
N ILE A 7 39.19 16.72 -31.12
CA ILE A 7 38.13 17.27 -30.26
C ILE A 7 36.89 16.42 -30.32
N THR A 8 36.66 15.67 -31.41
CA THR A 8 35.46 14.80 -31.56
C THR A 8 35.54 13.50 -30.76
N LEU A 9 36.75 13.01 -30.40
CA LEU A 9 36.89 11.78 -29.62
C LEU A 9 36.72 11.98 -28.11
N LEU A 10 37.03 13.16 -27.58
CA LEU A 10 36.87 13.45 -26.15
C LEU A 10 35.43 13.81 -25.77
N GLY A 11 34.63 14.33 -26.71
CA GLY A 11 33.21 14.63 -26.48
C GLY A 11 32.32 13.39 -26.40
N GLY A 12 32.69 12.32 -27.13
CA GLY A 12 31.90 11.08 -27.17
C GLY A 12 32.02 10.22 -25.90
N VAL A 13 33.14 10.28 -25.19
CA VAL A 13 33.36 9.50 -23.95
C VAL A 13 32.74 10.22 -22.75
N ALA A 14 32.74 11.55 -22.71
CA ALA A 14 32.09 12.32 -21.66
C ALA A 14 30.55 12.21 -21.74
N ALA A 15 29.99 12.23 -22.96
CA ALA A 15 28.55 12.06 -23.18
C ALA A 15 28.07 10.64 -22.82
N ARG A 16 28.90 9.60 -23.00
CA ARG A 16 28.56 8.23 -22.56
C ARG A 16 28.66 8.03 -21.05
N ARG A 17 29.50 8.79 -20.34
CA ARG A 17 29.54 8.76 -18.87
C ARG A 17 28.37 9.49 -18.21
N ALA A 18 27.80 10.47 -18.87
CA ALA A 18 26.58 11.16 -18.38
C ALA A 18 25.30 10.31 -18.55
N GLN A 19 25.35 9.21 -19.31
CA GLN A 19 24.23 8.29 -19.57
C GLN A 19 24.33 6.95 -18.84
N GLN A 20 25.22 6.78 -17.89
CA GLN A 20 25.05 5.76 -16.86
C GLN A 20 24.04 6.33 -15.87
N ALA A 21 22.77 6.33 -16.29
CA ALA A 21 21.66 6.55 -15.38
C ALA A 21 21.82 5.55 -14.22
N THR A 22 22.11 6.05 -13.05
CA THR A 22 22.05 5.25 -11.83
C THR A 22 20.69 4.60 -11.82
N MET A 23 20.65 3.27 -11.67
CA MET A 23 19.40 2.52 -11.64
C MET A 23 18.47 3.13 -10.60
N PRO A 24 17.24 3.55 -10.97
CA PRO A 24 16.32 4.17 -10.02
C PRO A 24 16.01 3.22 -8.86
N VAL A 25 15.90 3.78 -7.67
CA VAL A 25 15.66 3.03 -6.44
C VAL A 25 14.28 3.35 -5.90
N VAL A 26 13.44 2.35 -5.74
CA VAL A 26 12.12 2.42 -5.11
C VAL A 26 12.25 1.96 -3.67
N GLY A 27 11.82 2.77 -2.70
CA GLY A 27 11.71 2.38 -1.31
C GLY A 27 10.35 1.74 -1.04
N TRP A 28 10.32 0.50 -0.55
CA TRP A 28 9.11 -0.18 -0.10
C TRP A 28 9.04 -0.17 1.43
N LEU A 29 8.08 0.55 2.00
CA LEU A 29 7.87 0.64 3.44
C LEU A 29 6.55 -0.03 3.82
N ASN A 30 6.61 -1.05 4.66
CA ASN A 30 5.43 -1.82 5.03
C ASN A 30 5.42 -2.18 6.51
N LEU A 31 4.26 -2.01 7.17
CA LEU A 31 4.06 -2.41 8.57
C LEU A 31 4.03 -3.93 8.75
N LEU A 32 3.55 -4.67 7.76
CA LEU A 32 3.34 -6.11 7.83
C LEU A 32 4.64 -6.89 7.63
N SER A 33 4.55 -8.22 7.63
CA SER A 33 5.62 -9.14 7.25
C SER A 33 5.57 -9.47 5.74
N PRO A 34 6.70 -9.78 5.09
CA PRO A 34 6.72 -10.21 3.68
C PRO A 34 5.90 -11.49 3.43
N ARG A 35 5.64 -12.28 4.47
CA ARG A 35 4.87 -13.54 4.38
C ARG A 35 3.36 -13.33 4.37
N ASP A 36 2.87 -12.17 4.81
CA ASP A 36 1.43 -11.96 5.01
C ASP A 36 0.67 -11.74 3.71
N ARG A 37 1.30 -11.11 2.74
CA ARG A 37 0.66 -10.76 1.46
C ARG A 37 1.61 -10.94 0.27
N PRO A 38 2.08 -12.15 -0.01
CA PRO A 38 2.98 -12.40 -1.15
C PRO A 38 2.35 -11.98 -2.48
N ALA A 39 1.05 -12.22 -2.66
CA ALA A 39 0.32 -11.81 -3.88
C ALA A 39 0.33 -10.30 -4.11
N LEU A 40 0.33 -9.48 -3.06
CA LEU A 40 0.43 -8.01 -3.20
C LEU A 40 1.79 -7.60 -3.74
N LEU A 41 2.85 -8.22 -3.25
CA LEU A 41 4.21 -7.95 -3.71
C LEU A 41 4.41 -8.39 -5.16
N GLU A 42 3.89 -9.56 -5.53
CA GLU A 42 3.92 -10.03 -6.92
C GLU A 42 3.12 -9.13 -7.85
N ALA A 43 1.92 -8.69 -7.45
CA ALA A 43 1.12 -7.74 -8.22
C ALA A 43 1.83 -6.38 -8.41
N PHE A 44 2.56 -5.92 -7.39
CA PHE A 44 3.38 -4.72 -7.49
C PHE A 44 4.52 -4.89 -8.51
N ARG A 45 5.27 -6.00 -8.44
CA ARG A 45 6.33 -6.32 -9.40
C ARG A 45 5.80 -6.45 -10.81
N GLN A 46 4.65 -7.12 -10.98
CA GLN A 46 4.00 -7.25 -12.27
C GLN A 46 3.60 -5.87 -12.82
N GLY A 47 2.98 -5.01 -12.01
CA GLY A 47 2.63 -3.64 -12.42
C GLY A 47 3.84 -2.80 -12.81
N LEU A 48 4.98 -2.95 -12.14
CA LEU A 48 6.24 -2.33 -12.57
C LEU A 48 6.70 -2.89 -13.93
N SER A 49 6.63 -4.20 -14.11
CA SER A 49 7.04 -4.88 -15.36
C SER A 49 6.18 -4.45 -16.54
N ASP A 50 4.87 -4.29 -16.35
CA ASP A 50 3.92 -3.87 -17.38
C ASP A 50 4.22 -2.46 -17.94
N VAL A 51 4.87 -1.60 -17.13
CA VAL A 51 5.33 -0.27 -17.53
C VAL A 51 6.85 -0.24 -17.84
N GLY A 52 7.48 -1.40 -17.97
CA GLY A 52 8.87 -1.55 -18.43
C GLY A 52 9.94 -1.52 -17.32
N TYR A 53 9.55 -1.51 -16.04
CA TYR A 53 10.49 -1.58 -14.91
C TYR A 53 10.61 -3.02 -14.40
N VAL A 54 11.81 -3.59 -14.44
CA VAL A 54 12.08 -4.96 -13.99
C VAL A 54 13.11 -4.90 -12.87
N GLU A 55 12.74 -5.39 -11.68
CA GLU A 55 13.61 -5.42 -10.50
C GLU A 55 14.92 -6.14 -10.81
N GLY A 56 16.04 -5.53 -10.40
CA GLY A 56 17.38 -6.02 -10.63
C GLY A 56 17.93 -5.81 -12.05
N ARG A 57 17.11 -5.32 -12.99
CA ARG A 57 17.53 -5.01 -14.36
C ARG A 57 17.62 -3.51 -14.65
N ASN A 58 16.58 -2.76 -14.34
CA ASN A 58 16.51 -1.32 -14.58
C ASN A 58 15.80 -0.54 -13.46
N VAL A 59 15.44 -1.21 -12.38
CA VAL A 59 14.95 -0.63 -11.11
C VAL A 59 15.46 -1.48 -9.95
N ALA A 60 15.87 -0.85 -8.85
CA ALA A 60 16.15 -1.51 -7.58
C ALA A 60 14.99 -1.25 -6.61
N ILE A 61 14.70 -2.21 -5.74
CA ILE A 61 13.69 -2.06 -4.69
C ILE A 61 14.35 -2.30 -3.33
N GLU A 62 14.28 -1.28 -2.47
CA GLU A 62 14.76 -1.33 -1.09
C GLU A 62 13.59 -1.66 -0.16
N TYR A 63 13.50 -2.90 0.28
CA TYR A 63 12.41 -3.36 1.14
C TYR A 63 12.66 -3.06 2.60
N ARG A 64 11.63 -2.51 3.28
CA ARG A 64 11.59 -2.30 4.75
C ARG A 64 10.28 -2.85 5.28
N TRP A 65 10.39 -3.92 6.06
CA TRP A 65 9.28 -4.62 6.68
C TRP A 65 9.36 -4.42 8.19
N ALA A 66 8.35 -3.78 8.77
CA ALA A 66 8.34 -3.49 10.19
C ALA A 66 7.85 -4.67 11.05
N GLU A 67 7.30 -5.73 10.43
CA GLU A 67 6.88 -6.95 11.12
C GLU A 67 5.94 -6.65 12.30
N TYR A 68 4.93 -5.82 12.07
CA TYR A 68 3.95 -5.32 13.05
C TYR A 68 4.52 -4.44 14.17
N GLN A 69 5.79 -4.07 14.13
CA GLN A 69 6.45 -3.17 15.07
C GLN A 69 6.39 -1.74 14.55
N ALA A 70 5.31 -1.01 14.89
CA ALA A 70 5.05 0.32 14.37
C ALA A 70 6.17 1.33 14.70
N GLU A 71 6.83 1.16 15.84
CA GLU A 71 7.96 1.98 16.28
C GLU A 71 9.17 1.93 15.35
N ARG A 72 9.33 0.86 14.56
CA ARG A 72 10.41 0.71 13.59
C ARG A 72 10.18 1.54 12.32
N LEU A 73 8.94 1.91 12.01
CA LEU A 73 8.59 2.59 10.77
C LEU A 73 9.31 3.93 10.60
N ALA A 74 9.45 4.71 11.67
CA ALA A 74 10.13 6.00 11.61
C ALA A 74 11.61 5.85 11.22
N THR A 75 12.32 4.93 11.85
CA THR A 75 13.73 4.64 11.54
C THR A 75 13.89 4.08 10.13
N MET A 76 12.99 3.21 9.70
CA MET A 76 13.01 2.63 8.36
C MET A 76 12.71 3.65 7.26
N ALA A 77 11.77 4.56 7.52
CA ALA A 77 11.49 5.68 6.60
C ALA A 77 12.71 6.62 6.47
N ALA A 78 13.33 6.96 7.60
CA ALA A 78 14.55 7.77 7.60
C ALA A 78 15.72 7.08 6.86
N ASP A 79 15.87 5.76 6.99
CA ASP A 79 16.89 5.02 6.23
C ASP A 79 16.65 5.09 4.72
N LEU A 80 15.40 4.94 4.26
CA LEU A 80 15.06 5.10 2.84
C LEU A 80 15.39 6.51 2.33
N VAL A 81 15.08 7.55 3.12
CA VAL A 81 15.42 8.94 2.80
C VAL A 81 16.94 9.14 2.70
N ASN A 82 17.71 8.61 3.66
CA ASN A 82 19.17 8.67 3.65
C ASN A 82 19.79 7.95 2.44
N ARG A 83 19.15 6.88 1.97
CA ARG A 83 19.55 6.17 0.74
C ARG A 83 19.15 6.90 -0.54
N ARG A 84 18.42 8.00 -0.41
CA ARG A 84 17.99 8.84 -1.54
C ARG A 84 17.18 8.04 -2.56
N VAL A 85 16.22 7.23 -2.08
CA VAL A 85 15.29 6.55 -2.97
C VAL A 85 14.48 7.58 -3.76
N GLU A 86 14.11 7.27 -4.99
CA GLU A 86 13.41 8.20 -5.88
C GLU A 86 11.91 8.30 -5.57
N VAL A 87 11.34 7.24 -4.97
CA VAL A 87 9.95 7.19 -4.54
C VAL A 87 9.82 6.23 -3.36
N ILE A 88 8.93 6.54 -2.42
CA ILE A 88 8.58 5.64 -1.31
C ILE A 88 7.18 5.07 -1.56
N VAL A 89 7.04 3.76 -1.62
CA VAL A 89 5.77 3.05 -1.67
C VAL A 89 5.43 2.59 -0.26
N ALA A 90 4.47 3.28 0.37
CA ALA A 90 4.06 3.05 1.76
C ALA A 90 2.78 2.22 1.80
N THR A 91 2.88 0.96 2.22
CA THR A 91 1.79 -0.02 2.24
C THR A 91 1.65 -0.69 3.61
N GLY A 92 0.67 -1.57 3.77
CA GLY A 92 0.46 -2.25 5.05
C GLY A 92 -0.29 -1.43 6.09
N GLY A 93 -0.88 -0.28 5.69
CA GLY A 93 -1.71 0.56 6.54
C GLY A 93 -1.22 2.00 6.64
N ASN A 94 -2.04 2.84 7.29
CA ASN A 94 -1.79 4.28 7.38
C ASN A 94 -0.52 4.65 8.13
N LEU A 95 -0.09 3.82 9.09
CA LEU A 95 1.12 4.09 9.88
C LEU A 95 2.37 4.15 9.01
N SER A 96 2.48 3.30 7.98
CA SER A 96 3.58 3.35 7.02
C SER A 96 3.59 4.67 6.24
N ALA A 97 2.40 5.12 5.81
CA ALA A 97 2.27 6.38 5.07
C ALA A 97 2.56 7.60 5.96
N LEU A 98 2.09 7.60 7.21
CA LEU A 98 2.40 8.65 8.19
C LEU A 98 3.89 8.73 8.50
N ALA A 99 4.55 7.58 8.68
CA ALA A 99 6.00 7.53 8.92
C ALA A 99 6.79 8.07 7.71
N ALA A 100 6.41 7.69 6.49
CA ALA A 100 7.02 8.22 5.28
C ALA A 100 6.80 9.74 5.14
N LYS A 101 5.57 10.23 5.38
CA LYS A 101 5.22 11.66 5.34
C LYS A 101 6.03 12.47 6.36
N ALA A 102 6.26 11.93 7.54
CA ALA A 102 7.07 12.59 8.57
C ALA A 102 8.56 12.62 8.23
N ALA A 103 9.05 11.63 7.48
CA ALA A 103 10.47 11.51 7.14
C ALA A 103 10.91 12.40 5.98
N THR A 104 10.02 12.77 5.05
CA THR A 104 10.37 13.57 3.87
C THR A 104 9.22 14.43 3.36
N THR A 105 9.56 15.61 2.86
CA THR A 105 8.65 16.51 2.15
C THR A 105 8.96 16.60 0.65
N THR A 106 10.03 15.95 0.20
CA THR A 106 10.56 16.09 -1.18
C THR A 106 10.49 14.81 -1.99
N ILE A 107 10.74 13.63 -1.36
CA ILE A 107 10.65 12.35 -2.05
C ILE A 107 9.17 12.02 -2.25
N PRO A 108 8.72 11.73 -3.48
CA PRO A 108 7.35 11.32 -3.74
C PRO A 108 6.96 10.07 -2.93
N ILE A 109 5.76 10.09 -2.36
CA ILE A 109 5.22 8.99 -1.57
C ILE A 109 3.93 8.50 -2.22
N VAL A 110 3.89 7.21 -2.57
CA VAL A 110 2.68 6.53 -3.04
C VAL A 110 2.18 5.64 -1.91
N PHE A 111 0.97 5.90 -1.42
CA PHE A 111 0.41 5.11 -0.32
C PHE A 111 -0.79 4.28 -0.73
N THR A 112 -1.04 3.22 0.05
CA THR A 112 -2.28 2.46 -0.01
C THR A 112 -2.95 2.47 1.37
N SER A 113 -4.25 2.79 1.42
CA SER A 113 -5.00 2.88 2.67
C SER A 113 -6.35 2.18 2.57
N GLY A 114 -6.72 1.44 3.62
CA GLY A 114 -8.05 0.89 3.82
C GLY A 114 -8.96 1.80 4.65
N ILE A 115 -8.46 2.93 5.12
CA ILE A 115 -9.15 3.91 5.94
C ILE A 115 -9.16 5.24 5.18
N ASP A 116 -10.16 6.05 5.44
CA ASP A 116 -10.27 7.39 4.88
C ASP A 116 -9.02 8.23 5.20
N PRO A 117 -8.26 8.67 4.18
CA PRO A 117 -7.00 9.39 4.39
C PRO A 117 -7.20 10.79 5.00
N GLU A 118 -8.38 11.41 4.90
CA GLU A 118 -8.71 12.66 5.60
C GLU A 118 -8.81 12.42 7.09
N LYS A 119 -9.53 11.38 7.53
CA LYS A 119 -9.68 11.02 8.94
C LYS A 119 -8.37 10.68 9.63
N THR A 120 -7.35 10.33 8.86
CA THR A 120 -6.03 9.95 9.38
C THR A 120 -5.00 11.06 9.20
N SER A 121 -5.41 12.25 8.77
CA SER A 121 -4.51 13.40 8.51
C SER A 121 -3.39 13.09 7.50
N LEU A 122 -3.57 12.08 6.68
CA LEU A 122 -2.64 11.76 5.60
C LEU A 122 -2.71 12.82 4.51
N VAL A 123 -3.92 13.19 4.09
CA VAL A 123 -4.19 14.22 3.10
C VAL A 123 -5.30 15.13 3.59
N THR A 124 -5.25 16.40 3.21
CA THR A 124 -6.29 17.39 3.53
C THR A 124 -7.47 17.26 2.56
N ASN A 125 -7.17 16.88 1.31
CA ASN A 125 -8.16 16.67 0.25
C ASN A 125 -7.72 15.49 -0.63
N PRO A 126 -8.44 14.35 -0.64
CA PRO A 126 -8.09 13.17 -1.43
C PRO A 126 -8.12 13.42 -2.94
N SER A 127 -9.01 14.32 -3.41
CA SER A 127 -9.13 14.65 -4.82
C SER A 127 -8.02 15.58 -5.31
N ARG A 128 -7.31 16.20 -4.39
CA ARG A 128 -6.21 17.12 -4.67
C ARG A 128 -5.13 16.99 -3.58
N PRO A 129 -4.36 15.88 -3.58
CA PRO A 129 -3.31 15.68 -2.59
C PRO A 129 -2.32 16.83 -2.62
N GLU A 130 -2.06 17.42 -1.46
CA GLU A 130 -1.05 18.48 -1.32
C GLU A 130 0.31 17.87 -1.01
N GLY A 131 1.37 18.51 -1.52
CA GLY A 131 2.74 18.11 -1.28
C GLY A 131 3.19 16.91 -2.11
N ASN A 132 4.01 16.04 -1.50
CA ASN A 132 4.67 14.90 -2.15
C ASN A 132 3.93 13.57 -1.97
N LEU A 133 2.67 13.58 -1.50
CA LEU A 133 1.90 12.38 -1.15
C LEU A 133 0.78 12.14 -2.16
N THR A 134 0.70 10.93 -2.70
CA THR A 134 -0.41 10.45 -3.54
C THR A 134 -0.71 9.00 -3.23
N GLY A 135 -1.89 8.50 -3.57
CA GLY A 135 -2.18 7.09 -3.29
C GLY A 135 -3.60 6.66 -3.61
N ILE A 136 -3.88 5.40 -3.28
CA ILE A 136 -5.15 4.75 -3.47
C ILE A 136 -5.75 4.40 -2.11
N SER A 137 -7.03 4.71 -1.94
CA SER A 137 -7.79 4.39 -0.76
C SER A 137 -9.02 3.56 -1.13
N TRP A 138 -9.21 2.43 -0.45
CA TRP A 138 -10.43 1.63 -0.56
C TRP A 138 -11.17 1.69 0.77
N PHE A 139 -12.38 2.22 0.74
CA PHE A 139 -13.22 2.46 1.93
C PHE A 139 -13.81 1.15 2.49
N SER A 140 -12.96 0.23 2.94
CA SER A 140 -13.38 -1.09 3.45
C SER A 140 -14.32 -0.98 4.66
N ALA A 141 -14.11 -0.01 5.54
CA ALA A 141 -14.94 0.20 6.74
C ALA A 141 -16.40 0.56 6.38
N GLN A 142 -16.61 1.37 5.34
CA GLN A 142 -17.96 1.72 4.88
C GLN A 142 -18.67 0.54 4.19
N LEU A 143 -17.91 -0.29 3.47
CA LEU A 143 -18.45 -1.50 2.84
C LEU A 143 -18.85 -2.53 3.89
N THR A 144 -18.10 -2.66 4.99
CA THR A 144 -18.41 -3.59 6.08
C THR A 144 -19.71 -3.23 6.79
N SER A 145 -19.94 -1.94 7.10
CA SER A 145 -21.18 -1.50 7.75
C SER A 145 -22.42 -1.71 6.86
N LYS A 146 -22.31 -1.43 5.56
CA LYS A 146 -23.36 -1.71 4.58
C LYS A 146 -23.61 -3.22 4.43
N GLY A 147 -22.54 -4.01 4.40
CA GLY A 147 -22.62 -5.48 4.34
C GLY A 147 -23.36 -6.06 5.55
N LEU A 148 -23.08 -5.58 6.76
CA LEU A 148 -23.79 -5.98 7.98
C LEU A 148 -25.28 -5.59 7.95
N GLY A 149 -25.61 -4.42 7.43
CA GLY A 149 -26.98 -3.98 7.23
C GLY A 149 -27.77 -4.92 6.30
N LEU A 150 -27.18 -5.25 5.14
CA LEU A 150 -27.77 -6.21 4.20
C LEU A 150 -27.91 -7.62 4.80
N LEU A 151 -26.93 -8.09 5.56
CA LEU A 151 -26.99 -9.36 6.28
C LEU A 151 -28.14 -9.36 7.30
N HIS A 152 -28.30 -8.28 8.03
CA HIS A 152 -29.41 -8.13 8.99
C HIS A 152 -30.77 -8.19 8.27
N GLU A 153 -30.93 -7.47 7.15
CA GLU A 153 -32.15 -7.50 6.34
C GLU A 153 -32.46 -8.89 5.79
N LEU A 154 -31.45 -9.65 5.37
CA LEU A 154 -31.60 -11.00 4.86
C LEU A 154 -31.95 -12.03 5.95
N VAL A 155 -31.40 -11.88 7.14
CA VAL A 155 -31.60 -12.82 8.26
C VAL A 155 -32.86 -12.50 9.06
N ALA A 156 -33.30 -11.25 9.12
CA ALA A 156 -34.51 -10.84 9.85
C ALA A 156 -35.80 -11.58 9.39
N PRO A 157 -36.03 -11.83 8.08
CA PRO A 157 -37.20 -12.63 7.65
C PRO A 157 -37.13 -14.10 8.08
N LEU A 158 -35.92 -14.69 8.14
CA LEU A 158 -35.75 -16.11 8.51
C LEU A 158 -36.15 -16.38 9.96
N LYS A 159 -35.92 -15.42 10.87
CA LYS A 159 -36.35 -15.51 12.26
C LYS A 159 -37.87 -15.46 12.45
N ARG A 160 -38.60 -14.90 11.50
CA ARG A 160 -40.07 -14.86 11.56
C ARG A 160 -40.75 -16.17 11.13
N HIS A 161 -40.03 -17.10 10.50
CA HIS A 161 -40.52 -18.39 10.05
C HIS A 161 -40.15 -19.53 11.00
N SER A 162 -39.40 -19.30 12.06
CA SER A 162 -39.29 -20.24 13.16
C SER A 162 -40.54 -20.15 14.03
N THR A 163 -41.58 -20.86 13.63
CA THR A 163 -42.76 -21.10 14.45
C THR A 163 -42.28 -21.67 15.79
N PRO A 164 -42.73 -21.12 16.95
CA PRO A 164 -42.44 -21.75 18.22
C PRO A 164 -43.03 -23.14 18.17
N ALA A 165 -42.22 -24.17 18.44
CA ALA A 165 -42.72 -25.54 18.62
C ALA A 165 -43.87 -25.46 19.61
N SER A 166 -45.06 -25.82 19.12
CA SER A 166 -46.26 -25.94 19.92
C SER A 166 -45.91 -26.77 21.15
N SER A 167 -46.16 -26.22 22.33
CA SER A 167 -46.18 -26.95 23.58
C SER A 167 -47.10 -28.14 23.41
N VAL A 168 -46.52 -29.33 23.30
CA VAL A 168 -47.25 -30.58 23.46
C VAL A 168 -47.77 -30.59 24.88
N ALA A 169 -49.04 -30.25 25.06
CA ALA A 169 -49.74 -30.43 26.29
C ALA A 169 -49.67 -31.95 26.63
N LEU A 170 -48.90 -32.26 27.67
CA LEU A 170 -48.98 -33.57 28.33
C LEU A 170 -50.38 -33.72 28.91
N GLY A 171 -51.18 -34.47 28.16
CA GLY A 171 -52.50 -34.87 28.60
C GLY A 171 -52.39 -35.57 29.94
N SER A 172 -53.10 -35.04 30.93
CA SER A 172 -53.36 -35.70 32.19
C SER A 172 -54.03 -37.06 31.94
N ASN A 173 -53.35 -38.13 32.31
CA ASN A 173 -53.82 -39.47 32.24
C ASN A 173 -54.73 -39.68 33.44
N PRO A 174 -56.06 -40.00 33.29
CA PRO A 174 -57.01 -40.11 34.43
C PRO A 174 -57.14 -41.55 35.00
N TRP A 175 -56.08 -42.36 34.87
CA TRP A 175 -56.10 -43.71 35.48
C TRP A 175 -54.82 -44.01 36.21
N LEU A 176 -54.72 -43.58 37.48
CA LEU A 176 -54.05 -44.21 38.62
C LEU A 176 -54.38 -43.42 39.88
#